data_49bad73ffa40f77463d96eaedff64fb4
#
_entry.id   49bad73ffa40f77463d96eaedff64fb4
#
_cell.length_a   1.000
_cell.length_b   1.000
_cell.length_c   1.000
_cell.angle_alpha   90.00
_cell.angle_beta   90.00
_cell.angle_gamma   90.00
#
_symmetry.space_group_name_H-M   'P 1'
#
loop_
_entity.id
_entity.type
_entity.pdbx_description
1 polymer ?
#
loop_
_entity_poly.entity_id
_entity_poly.type
_entity_poly.pdbx_seq_one_letter_code
_entity_poly.pdbx_strand_id
1 'polypeptide(L)'
;MRPSGRKADQLRAVRITRGYTRHAEGSVLIEFGDTRVLCTASVLERVPPHLKGLAQGWVTAEYGMLPRATNTRGDREAARGRQSGRTQEIQRLIGRALRSVTDLARLGERTVHLDCDVIQADGGTRTASITGAFVAMALALERLVAAGILKAVPLADSVAATSVGLVEEEHLLDLAYDEDSRAQVDMNVVMRSEERRVWKECTSWCRSRWSPYH
;
A
#
# COMPACT_ATOMS: atom_id res chain seq x y z
N MET A 1 28.11 -4.45 -3.86
CA MET A 1 27.44 -3.92 -5.09
C MET A 1 26.10 -4.66 -5.26
N ARG A 2 25.01 -3.96 -5.44
CA ARG A 2 23.66 -4.57 -5.59
C ARG A 2 23.63 -5.50 -6.81
N PRO A 3 22.98 -6.70 -6.74
CA PRO A 3 22.90 -7.63 -7.86
C PRO A 3 22.28 -7.01 -9.13
N SER A 4 21.38 -6.06 -8.94
CA SER A 4 20.71 -5.32 -10.02
C SER A 4 21.54 -4.20 -10.65
N GLY A 5 22.76 -3.92 -10.16
CA GLY A 5 23.60 -2.79 -10.57
C GLY A 5 23.08 -1.41 -10.15
N ARG A 6 21.98 -1.32 -9.36
CA ARG A 6 21.42 -0.07 -8.86
C ARG A 6 22.33 0.56 -7.79
N LYS A 7 22.29 1.89 -7.67
CA LYS A 7 22.89 2.60 -6.52
C LYS A 7 22.08 2.31 -5.24
N ALA A 8 22.69 2.55 -4.07
CA ALA A 8 22.05 2.34 -2.78
C ALA A 8 20.73 3.09 -2.61
N ASP A 9 20.65 4.31 -3.13
CA ASP A 9 19.52 5.24 -3.08
C ASP A 9 18.61 5.19 -4.31
N GLN A 10 18.78 4.21 -5.19
CA GLN A 10 18.04 4.10 -6.45
C GLN A 10 16.86 3.13 -6.36
N LEU A 11 15.66 3.62 -6.70
CA LEU A 11 14.45 2.79 -6.86
C LEU A 11 14.55 1.88 -8.08
N ARG A 12 13.82 0.76 -8.06
CA ARG A 12 13.48 0.01 -9.27
C ARG A 12 12.62 0.87 -10.20
N ALA A 13 12.49 0.47 -11.46
CA ALA A 13 11.55 1.09 -12.37
C ALA A 13 10.13 0.96 -11.83
N VAL A 14 9.45 2.09 -11.64
CA VAL A 14 8.04 2.13 -11.19
C VAL A 14 7.16 2.35 -12.41
N ARG A 15 6.19 1.45 -12.60
CA ARG A 15 5.20 1.56 -13.67
C ARG A 15 3.80 1.46 -13.08
N ILE A 16 2.90 2.34 -13.51
CA ILE A 16 1.50 2.38 -13.06
C ILE A 16 0.60 2.38 -14.28
N THR A 17 -0.10 1.27 -14.52
CA THR A 17 -1.06 1.13 -15.60
C THR A 17 -2.47 1.31 -15.06
N ARG A 18 -3.12 2.42 -15.40
CA ARG A 18 -4.48 2.77 -14.96
C ARG A 18 -5.53 2.08 -15.81
N GLY A 19 -6.72 1.82 -15.23
CA GLY A 19 -7.84 1.22 -15.96
C GLY A 19 -7.55 -0.22 -16.39
N TYR A 20 -6.80 -0.96 -15.59
CA TYR A 20 -6.35 -2.31 -15.95
C TYR A 20 -7.51 -3.32 -16.02
N THR A 21 -8.48 -3.20 -15.11
CA THR A 21 -9.73 -3.97 -15.14
C THR A 21 -10.92 -3.06 -15.40
N ARG A 22 -11.98 -3.61 -16.01
CA ARG A 22 -13.12 -2.82 -16.51
C ARG A 22 -14.17 -2.49 -15.45
N HIS A 23 -14.37 -3.38 -14.46
CA HIS A 23 -15.57 -3.32 -13.61
C HIS A 23 -15.43 -2.45 -12.37
N ALA A 24 -14.22 -2.40 -11.76
CA ALA A 24 -13.98 -1.58 -10.57
C ALA A 24 -14.06 -0.08 -10.91
N GLU A 25 -14.48 0.74 -9.95
CA GLU A 25 -14.50 2.20 -10.07
C GLU A 25 -13.09 2.75 -10.26
N GLY A 26 -12.09 2.17 -9.58
CA GLY A 26 -10.67 2.42 -9.82
C GLY A 26 -9.91 1.12 -10.00
N SER A 27 -8.97 1.08 -10.94
CA SER A 27 -8.17 -0.12 -11.21
C SER A 27 -6.78 0.24 -11.70
N VAL A 28 -5.78 -0.40 -11.14
CA VAL A 28 -4.36 -0.14 -11.39
C VAL A 28 -3.58 -1.45 -11.34
N LEU A 29 -2.72 -1.67 -12.33
CA LEU A 29 -1.58 -2.56 -12.18
C LEU A 29 -0.36 -1.70 -11.83
N ILE A 30 0.21 -1.94 -10.65
CA ILE A 30 1.47 -1.31 -10.22
C ILE A 30 2.62 -2.32 -10.31
N GLU A 31 3.76 -1.84 -10.82
CA GLU A 31 4.97 -2.63 -10.98
C GLU A 31 6.14 -1.88 -10.33
N PHE A 32 6.88 -2.57 -9.45
CA PHE A 32 8.15 -2.14 -8.88
C PHE A 32 9.22 -3.15 -9.36
N GLY A 33 9.85 -2.86 -10.49
CA GLY A 33 10.66 -3.87 -11.18
C GLY A 33 9.81 -5.11 -11.50
N ASP A 34 10.18 -6.25 -10.94
CA ASP A 34 9.47 -7.52 -11.14
C ASP A 34 8.32 -7.77 -10.16
N THR A 35 8.17 -6.94 -9.12
CA THR A 35 6.98 -7.00 -8.26
C THR A 35 5.78 -6.39 -8.98
N ARG A 36 4.68 -7.15 -9.10
CA ARG A 36 3.44 -6.76 -9.76
C ARG A 36 2.25 -6.97 -8.87
N VAL A 37 1.46 -5.92 -8.66
CA VAL A 37 0.26 -5.96 -7.83
C VAL A 37 -0.90 -5.35 -8.60
N LEU A 38 -2.00 -6.09 -8.69
CA LEU A 38 -3.29 -5.56 -9.13
C LEU A 38 -3.99 -4.91 -7.95
N CYS A 39 -4.31 -3.63 -8.06
CA CYS A 39 -5.06 -2.89 -7.06
C CYS A 39 -6.38 -2.43 -7.66
N THR A 40 -7.50 -2.78 -7.02
CA THR A 40 -8.82 -2.30 -7.41
C THR A 40 -9.49 -1.56 -6.27
N ALA A 41 -10.33 -0.59 -6.60
CA ALA A 41 -11.12 0.18 -5.66
C ALA A 41 -12.60 0.06 -6.05
N SER A 42 -13.39 -0.46 -5.11
CA SER A 42 -14.85 -0.59 -5.25
C SER A 42 -15.54 0.31 -4.22
N VAL A 43 -16.57 1.05 -4.65
CA VAL A 43 -17.29 1.97 -3.77
C VAL A 43 -18.69 1.43 -3.47
N LEU A 44 -18.99 1.29 -2.18
CA LEU A 44 -20.29 0.84 -1.69
C LEU A 44 -21.02 2.00 -1.00
N GLU A 45 -22.30 2.20 -1.33
CA GLU A 45 -23.21 3.18 -0.71
C GLU A 45 -23.69 2.70 0.68
N ARG A 46 -22.76 2.21 1.50
CA ARG A 46 -23.00 1.76 2.88
C ARG A 46 -21.73 1.84 3.69
N VAL A 47 -21.88 1.97 5.00
CA VAL A 47 -20.78 1.93 5.98
C VAL A 47 -20.93 0.74 6.92
N PRO A 48 -19.87 0.32 7.60
CA PRO A 48 -19.95 -0.65 8.68
C PRO A 48 -20.98 -0.23 9.76
N PRO A 49 -21.64 -1.18 10.44
CA PRO A 49 -22.73 -0.86 11.39
C PRO A 49 -22.35 0.15 12.47
N HIS A 50 -21.10 0.13 12.95
CA HIS A 50 -20.60 1.05 13.98
C HIS A 50 -20.40 2.50 13.50
N LEU A 51 -20.45 2.77 12.20
CA LEU A 51 -20.33 4.10 11.61
C LEU A 51 -21.66 4.64 11.06
N LYS A 52 -22.71 3.80 11.08
CA LYS A 52 -24.01 4.20 10.56
C LYS A 52 -24.61 5.37 11.34
N GLY A 53 -25.01 6.42 10.63
CA GLY A 53 -25.57 7.64 11.22
C GLY A 53 -24.53 8.64 11.73
N LEU A 54 -23.21 8.36 11.55
CA LEU A 54 -22.15 9.30 11.95
C LEU A 54 -21.74 10.25 10.82
N ALA A 55 -22.38 10.17 9.65
CA ALA A 55 -22.06 10.95 8.45
C ALA A 55 -20.57 10.84 8.05
N GLN A 56 -19.96 9.70 8.29
CA GLN A 56 -18.57 9.39 7.97
C GLN A 56 -18.48 8.16 7.09
N GLY A 57 -17.57 8.22 6.11
CA GLY A 57 -17.22 7.09 5.28
C GLY A 57 -16.16 6.18 5.91
N TRP A 58 -15.84 5.13 5.18
CA TRP A 58 -14.82 4.19 5.58
C TRP A 58 -13.92 3.78 4.40
N VAL A 59 -12.67 3.49 4.69
CA VAL A 59 -11.72 2.90 3.73
C VAL A 59 -11.17 1.64 4.34
N THR A 60 -11.29 0.53 3.64
CA THR A 60 -10.77 -0.78 4.05
C THR A 60 -9.97 -1.39 2.91
N ALA A 61 -9.07 -2.31 3.24
CA ALA A 61 -8.26 -2.99 2.24
C ALA A 61 -8.18 -4.47 2.53
N GLU A 62 -8.20 -5.24 1.46
CA GLU A 62 -7.86 -6.65 1.44
C GLU A 62 -6.55 -6.85 0.68
N TYR A 63 -5.81 -7.90 1.05
CA TYR A 63 -4.53 -8.22 0.44
C TYR A 63 -4.44 -9.73 0.25
N GLY A 64 -3.96 -10.13 -0.90
CA GLY A 64 -3.71 -11.54 -1.18
C GLY A 64 -2.53 -11.74 -2.12
N MET A 65 -2.01 -12.97 -2.15
CA MET A 65 -0.99 -13.39 -3.09
C MET A 65 -1.50 -14.56 -3.92
N LEU A 66 -1.29 -14.50 -5.24
CA LEU A 66 -1.54 -15.66 -6.09
C LEU A 66 -0.61 -16.82 -5.70
N PRO A 67 -1.05 -18.09 -5.82
CA PRO A 67 -0.24 -19.24 -5.44
C PRO A 67 1.15 -19.31 -6.08
N ARG A 68 1.29 -18.77 -7.27
CA ARG A 68 2.57 -18.72 -8.02
C ARG A 68 3.12 -17.29 -8.14
N ALA A 69 2.75 -16.41 -7.23
CA ALA A 69 3.39 -15.09 -7.13
C ALA A 69 4.87 -15.18 -6.73
N THR A 70 5.30 -16.28 -6.10
CA THR A 70 6.66 -16.55 -5.65
C THR A 70 7.28 -17.73 -6.39
N ASN A 71 8.59 -17.95 -6.20
CA ASN A 71 9.35 -19.06 -6.81
C ASN A 71 8.76 -20.43 -6.49
N THR A 72 8.24 -20.61 -5.29
CA THR A 72 7.54 -21.84 -4.88
C THR A 72 6.04 -21.60 -4.85
N ARG A 73 5.25 -22.64 -5.15
CA ARG A 73 3.80 -22.54 -5.06
C ARG A 73 3.35 -22.48 -3.60
N GLY A 74 2.70 -21.37 -3.24
CA GLY A 74 1.98 -21.25 -1.97
C GLY A 74 0.57 -21.82 -2.07
N ASP A 75 -0.05 -22.09 -0.92
CA ASP A 75 -1.46 -22.48 -0.87
C ASP A 75 -2.38 -21.24 -0.92
N ARG A 76 -3.58 -21.40 -1.44
CA ARG A 76 -4.61 -20.35 -1.34
C ARG A 76 -5.13 -20.25 0.09
N GLU A 77 -5.06 -19.07 0.68
CA GLU A 77 -5.59 -18.84 2.04
C GLU A 77 -7.10 -19.13 2.13
N ALA A 78 -7.86 -18.84 1.08
CA ALA A 78 -9.28 -19.17 1.01
C ALA A 78 -9.55 -20.68 1.16
N ALA A 79 -8.67 -21.55 0.68
CA ALA A 79 -8.81 -23.01 0.84
C ALA A 79 -8.52 -23.47 2.27
N ARG A 80 -7.79 -22.67 3.05
CA ARG A 80 -7.51 -22.95 4.49
C ARG A 80 -8.60 -22.42 5.41
N GLY A 81 -9.61 -21.71 4.89
CA GLY A 81 -10.70 -21.11 5.66
C GLY A 81 -10.31 -19.98 6.61
N ARG A 82 -9.05 -19.55 6.61
CA ARG A 82 -8.54 -18.43 7.41
C ARG A 82 -7.38 -17.74 6.74
N GLN A 83 -7.30 -16.42 6.93
CA GLN A 83 -6.16 -15.61 6.53
C GLN A 83 -5.00 -15.77 7.51
N SER A 84 -3.77 -15.65 7.01
CA SER A 84 -2.58 -15.61 7.85
C SER A 84 -2.49 -14.30 8.64
N GLY A 85 -1.77 -14.30 9.77
CA GLY A 85 -1.52 -13.10 10.54
C GLY A 85 -0.76 -12.03 9.71
N ARG A 86 0.13 -12.47 8.80
CA ARG A 86 0.83 -11.60 7.86
C ARG A 86 -0.16 -10.88 6.92
N THR A 87 -1.08 -11.60 6.31
CA THR A 87 -2.11 -11.04 5.42
C THR A 87 -2.94 -9.99 6.15
N GLN A 88 -3.42 -10.31 7.36
CA GLN A 88 -4.20 -9.38 8.18
C GLN A 88 -3.39 -8.13 8.59
N GLU A 89 -2.12 -8.28 8.93
CA GLU A 89 -1.22 -7.16 9.23
C GLU A 89 -1.10 -6.22 8.04
N ILE A 90 -0.87 -6.75 6.82
CA ILE A 90 -0.71 -5.97 5.60
C ILE A 90 -2.01 -5.24 5.25
N GLN A 91 -3.16 -5.90 5.33
CA GLN A 91 -4.48 -5.29 5.13
C GLN A 91 -4.69 -4.08 6.04
N ARG A 92 -4.34 -4.23 7.33
CA ARG A 92 -4.45 -3.14 8.32
C ARG A 92 -3.48 -2.00 8.03
N LEU A 93 -2.28 -2.31 7.56
CA LEU A 93 -1.28 -1.31 7.16
C LEU A 93 -1.77 -0.49 5.97
N ILE A 94 -2.23 -1.13 4.90
CA ILE A 94 -2.78 -0.46 3.71
C ILE A 94 -3.98 0.42 4.12
N GLY A 95 -4.96 -0.15 4.81
CA GLY A 95 -6.15 0.59 5.23
C GLY A 95 -5.82 1.80 6.10
N ARG A 96 -4.84 1.69 7.01
CA ARG A 96 -4.39 2.80 7.87
C ARG A 96 -3.72 3.89 7.05
N ALA A 97 -2.82 3.51 6.14
CA ALA A 97 -2.12 4.46 5.27
C ALA A 97 -3.11 5.28 4.44
N LEU A 98 -4.10 4.63 3.83
CA LEU A 98 -5.09 5.31 2.98
C LEU A 98 -6.05 6.18 3.79
N ARG A 99 -6.49 5.73 4.96
CA ARG A 99 -7.34 6.58 5.85
C ARG A 99 -6.64 7.83 6.33
N SER A 100 -5.32 7.82 6.48
CA SER A 100 -4.57 9.00 6.93
C SER A 100 -4.59 10.17 5.94
N VAL A 101 -4.90 9.89 4.67
CA VAL A 101 -4.97 10.91 3.60
C VAL A 101 -6.39 11.12 3.08
N THR A 102 -7.39 10.43 3.63
CA THR A 102 -8.79 10.52 3.19
C THR A 102 -9.61 11.35 4.18
N ASP A 103 -10.33 12.34 3.69
CA ASP A 103 -11.36 13.05 4.46
C ASP A 103 -12.64 12.20 4.52
N LEU A 104 -12.75 11.41 5.58
CA LEU A 104 -13.87 10.48 5.75
C LEU A 104 -15.22 11.17 5.91
N ALA A 105 -15.24 12.39 6.42
CA ALA A 105 -16.48 13.18 6.54
C ALA A 105 -16.98 13.62 5.15
N ARG A 106 -16.08 14.09 4.29
CA ARG A 106 -16.42 14.46 2.90
C ARG A 106 -16.76 13.24 2.03
N LEU A 107 -16.23 12.07 2.34
CA LEU A 107 -16.61 10.83 1.67
C LEU A 107 -18.10 10.49 1.91
N GLY A 108 -18.64 10.89 3.08
CA GLY A 108 -20.00 10.57 3.49
C GLY A 108 -20.18 9.08 3.79
N GLU A 109 -21.40 8.61 4.05
CA GLU A 109 -21.67 7.21 4.43
C GLU A 109 -21.41 6.20 3.29
N ARG A 110 -20.19 6.16 2.80
CA ARG A 110 -19.69 5.22 1.77
C ARG A 110 -18.50 4.45 2.28
N THR A 111 -18.33 3.23 1.77
CA THR A 111 -17.11 2.45 2.01
C THR A 111 -16.36 2.27 0.71
N VAL A 112 -15.07 2.60 0.72
CA VAL A 112 -14.16 2.23 -0.35
C VAL A 112 -13.43 0.95 0.06
N HIS A 113 -13.64 -0.12 -0.70
CA HIS A 113 -12.92 -1.39 -0.58
C HIS A 113 -11.76 -1.40 -1.57
N LEU A 114 -10.56 -1.63 -1.06
CA LEU A 114 -9.35 -1.79 -1.87
C LEU A 114 -8.98 -3.27 -1.85
N ASP A 115 -8.85 -3.86 -3.03
CA ASP A 115 -8.36 -5.23 -3.19
C ASP A 115 -6.97 -5.18 -3.82
N CYS A 116 -5.99 -5.78 -3.16
CA CYS A 116 -4.59 -5.79 -3.58
C CYS A 116 -4.14 -7.24 -3.78
N ASP A 117 -4.10 -7.67 -5.04
CA ASP A 117 -3.70 -9.01 -5.43
C ASP A 117 -2.28 -9.01 -6.00
N VAL A 118 -1.36 -9.66 -5.30
CA VAL A 118 0.02 -9.81 -5.77
C VAL A 118 0.08 -10.89 -6.84
N ILE A 119 0.37 -10.47 -8.07
CA ILE A 119 0.52 -11.34 -9.24
C ILE A 119 1.92 -11.95 -9.26
N GLN A 120 2.94 -11.13 -8.97
CA GLN A 120 4.34 -11.51 -8.91
C GLN A 120 5.03 -10.76 -7.79
N ALA A 121 5.83 -11.46 -6.99
CA ALA A 121 6.53 -10.91 -5.83
C ALA A 121 8.05 -11.00 -6.03
N ASP A 122 8.71 -9.84 -5.95
CA ASP A 122 10.16 -9.67 -5.93
C ASP A 122 10.54 -8.59 -4.91
N GLY A 123 10.17 -8.77 -3.64
CA GLY A 123 10.33 -7.75 -2.58
C GLY A 123 9.37 -6.56 -2.70
N GLY A 124 9.10 -5.88 -1.61
CA GLY A 124 8.30 -4.65 -1.58
C GLY A 124 6.81 -4.81 -1.94
N THR A 125 6.21 -5.98 -1.76
CA THR A 125 4.79 -6.19 -2.10
C THR A 125 3.84 -5.33 -1.26
N ARG A 126 4.16 -5.10 0.03
CA ARG A 126 3.39 -4.21 0.91
C ARG A 126 3.39 -2.77 0.41
N THR A 127 4.57 -2.27 0.05
CA THR A 127 4.76 -0.88 -0.37
C THR A 127 4.17 -0.61 -1.75
N ALA A 128 4.31 -1.56 -2.68
CA ALA A 128 3.63 -1.52 -3.97
C ALA A 128 2.09 -1.52 -3.80
N SER A 129 1.56 -2.35 -2.89
CA SER A 129 0.12 -2.39 -2.60
C SER A 129 -0.39 -1.05 -2.04
N ILE A 130 0.33 -0.41 -1.11
CA ILE A 130 -0.07 0.89 -0.55
C ILE A 130 -0.13 1.94 -1.66
N THR A 131 0.93 2.04 -2.46
CA THR A 131 1.04 3.04 -3.53
C THR A 131 0.00 2.78 -4.63
N GLY A 132 -0.16 1.53 -5.06
CA GLY A 132 -1.13 1.15 -6.08
C GLY A 132 -2.58 1.33 -5.62
N ALA A 133 -2.88 0.95 -4.37
CA ALA A 133 -4.21 1.14 -3.78
C ALA A 133 -4.57 2.62 -3.64
N PHE A 134 -3.61 3.49 -3.32
CA PHE A 134 -3.84 4.93 -3.32
C PHE A 134 -4.25 5.44 -4.70
N VAL A 135 -3.53 5.05 -5.76
CA VAL A 135 -3.88 5.48 -7.12
C VAL A 135 -5.23 4.91 -7.56
N ALA A 136 -5.53 3.64 -7.25
CA ALA A 136 -6.84 3.05 -7.53
C ALA A 136 -7.97 3.78 -6.80
N MET A 137 -7.77 4.11 -5.52
CA MET A 137 -8.73 4.90 -4.72
C MET A 137 -8.94 6.29 -5.32
N ALA A 138 -7.87 6.99 -5.69
CA ALA A 138 -7.97 8.32 -6.29
C ALA A 138 -8.80 8.30 -7.57
N LEU A 139 -8.55 7.32 -8.47
CA LEU A 139 -9.31 7.14 -9.70
C LEU A 139 -10.80 6.85 -9.44
N ALA A 140 -11.10 6.02 -8.43
CA ALA A 140 -12.48 5.73 -8.05
C ALA A 140 -13.20 7.00 -7.54
N LEU A 141 -12.54 7.78 -6.69
CA LEU A 141 -13.10 9.02 -6.14
C LEU A 141 -13.26 10.10 -7.22
N GLU A 142 -12.33 10.24 -8.16
CA GLU A 142 -12.45 11.12 -9.33
C GLU A 142 -13.67 10.72 -10.18
N ARG A 143 -13.91 9.43 -10.39
CA ARG A 143 -15.08 8.93 -11.11
C ARG A 143 -16.39 9.28 -10.40
N LEU A 144 -16.44 9.22 -9.07
CA LEU A 144 -17.61 9.67 -8.30
C LEU A 144 -17.87 11.18 -8.43
N VAL A 145 -16.79 11.97 -8.48
CA VAL A 145 -16.92 13.42 -8.73
C VAL A 145 -17.44 13.67 -10.15
N ALA A 146 -16.88 12.98 -11.15
CA ALA A 146 -17.34 13.10 -12.54
C ALA A 146 -18.81 12.68 -12.72
N ALA A 147 -19.29 11.72 -11.92
CA ALA A 147 -20.69 11.29 -11.87
C ALA A 147 -21.61 12.24 -11.06
N GLY A 148 -21.07 13.31 -10.46
CA GLY A 148 -21.83 14.25 -9.63
C GLY A 148 -22.24 13.71 -8.25
N ILE A 149 -21.71 12.55 -7.84
CA ILE A 149 -22.00 11.90 -6.56
C ILE A 149 -21.24 12.60 -5.42
N LEU A 150 -20.00 12.99 -5.67
CA LEU A 150 -19.19 13.80 -4.76
C LEU A 150 -18.95 15.19 -5.34
N LYS A 151 -18.91 16.21 -4.46
CA LYS A 151 -18.63 17.61 -4.86
C LYS A 151 -17.15 17.83 -5.23
N ALA A 152 -16.26 17.13 -4.56
CA ALA A 152 -14.83 17.18 -4.77
C ALA A 152 -14.19 15.85 -4.30
N VAL A 153 -12.98 15.55 -4.76
CA VAL A 153 -12.22 14.39 -4.32
C VAL A 153 -11.87 14.55 -2.83
N PRO A 154 -12.31 13.62 -1.95
CA PRO A 154 -12.09 13.72 -0.51
C PRO A 154 -10.70 13.18 -0.10
N LEU A 155 -9.65 13.66 -0.76
CA LEU A 155 -8.26 13.37 -0.42
C LEU A 155 -7.60 14.65 0.07
N ALA A 156 -7.01 14.59 1.27
CA ALA A 156 -6.28 15.69 1.87
C ALA A 156 -4.83 15.75 1.35
N ASP A 157 -4.28 14.60 0.97
CA ASP A 157 -2.88 14.47 0.56
C ASP A 157 -2.67 13.23 -0.31
N SER A 158 -1.47 13.02 -0.80
CA SER A 158 -1.03 11.78 -1.44
C SER A 158 -0.19 10.92 -0.50
N VAL A 159 -0.22 9.60 -0.70
CA VAL A 159 0.61 8.65 0.05
C VAL A 159 1.33 7.71 -0.90
N ALA A 160 2.60 7.47 -0.61
CA ALA A 160 3.41 6.46 -1.28
C ALA A 160 4.25 5.69 -0.25
N ALA A 161 4.71 4.51 -0.63
CA ALA A 161 5.51 3.68 0.23
C ALA A 161 6.68 3.05 -0.52
N THR A 162 7.79 2.84 0.19
CA THR A 162 8.96 2.12 -0.29
C THR A 162 9.57 1.27 0.82
N SER A 163 10.27 0.20 0.47
CA SER A 163 11.08 -0.57 1.43
C SER A 163 12.47 0.04 1.55
N VAL A 164 13.04 -0.06 2.74
CA VAL A 164 14.44 0.28 3.02
C VAL A 164 15.02 -0.80 3.94
N GLY A 165 16.30 -1.06 3.84
CA GLY A 165 16.93 -2.04 4.72
C GLY A 165 18.42 -1.84 4.86
N LEU A 166 18.99 -2.58 5.82
CA LEU A 166 20.42 -2.67 6.05
C LEU A 166 20.90 -4.03 5.54
N VAL A 167 21.72 -4.02 4.50
CA VAL A 167 22.30 -5.21 3.87
C VAL A 167 23.80 -5.05 3.84
N GLU A 168 24.56 -5.96 4.48
CA GLU A 168 26.02 -5.90 4.53
C GLU A 168 26.55 -4.51 4.95
N GLU A 169 25.94 -3.93 6.01
CA GLU A 169 26.24 -2.60 6.57
C GLU A 169 25.91 -1.40 5.65
N GLU A 170 25.32 -1.63 4.46
CA GLU A 170 24.89 -0.60 3.54
C GLU A 170 23.38 -0.36 3.63
N HIS A 171 22.95 0.92 3.72
CA HIS A 171 21.54 1.29 3.70
C HIS A 171 21.04 1.29 2.25
N LEU A 172 20.09 0.42 1.95
CA LEU A 172 19.53 0.25 0.62
C LEU A 172 18.07 0.71 0.55
N LEU A 173 17.75 1.47 -0.49
CA LEU A 173 16.40 1.87 -0.84
C LEU A 173 15.78 0.86 -1.80
N ASP A 174 14.50 0.52 -1.60
CA ASP A 174 13.70 -0.35 -2.47
C ASP A 174 14.33 -1.72 -2.69
N LEU A 175 14.24 -2.57 -1.66
CA LEU A 175 14.82 -3.90 -1.65
C LEU A 175 14.12 -4.84 -2.65
N ALA A 176 14.90 -5.48 -3.52
CA ALA A 176 14.46 -6.66 -4.25
C ALA A 176 14.51 -7.90 -3.33
N TYR A 177 13.89 -9.01 -3.73
CA TYR A 177 13.80 -10.21 -2.88
C TYR A 177 15.17 -10.73 -2.43
N ASP A 178 16.16 -10.74 -3.30
CA ASP A 178 17.51 -11.19 -2.97
C ASP A 178 18.21 -10.30 -1.92
N GLU A 179 17.85 -9.02 -1.87
CA GLU A 179 18.36 -8.08 -0.88
C GLU A 179 17.56 -8.20 0.43
N ASP A 180 16.22 -8.22 0.33
CA ASP A 180 15.29 -8.34 1.45
C ASP A 180 15.55 -9.62 2.28
N SER A 181 15.78 -10.77 1.60
CA SER A 181 16.04 -12.05 2.24
C SER A 181 17.35 -12.11 3.05
N ARG A 182 18.30 -11.22 2.77
CA ARG A 182 19.61 -11.11 3.44
C ARG A 182 19.71 -9.89 4.35
N ALA A 183 18.68 -9.05 4.37
CA ALA A 183 18.69 -7.83 5.16
C ALA A 183 18.78 -8.12 6.65
N GLN A 184 19.68 -7.45 7.35
CA GLN A 184 19.79 -7.47 8.81
C GLN A 184 18.60 -6.75 9.46
N VAL A 185 18.10 -5.70 8.78
CA VAL A 185 16.89 -4.95 9.11
C VAL A 185 16.17 -4.62 7.82
N ASP A 186 14.86 -4.88 7.77
CA ASP A 186 13.97 -4.38 6.72
C ASP A 186 12.89 -3.48 7.34
N MET A 187 12.50 -2.46 6.61
CA MET A 187 11.50 -1.50 7.05
C MET A 187 10.66 -1.02 5.88
N ASN A 188 9.34 -0.88 6.10
CA ASN A 188 8.45 -0.26 5.13
C ASN A 188 8.20 1.19 5.54
N VAL A 189 8.62 2.12 4.70
CA VAL A 189 8.43 3.56 4.91
C VAL A 189 7.21 4.00 4.13
N VAL A 190 6.23 4.56 4.84
CA VAL A 190 5.00 5.13 4.27
C VAL A 190 5.02 6.62 4.53
N MET A 191 4.93 7.43 3.49
CA MET A 191 5.04 8.88 3.59
C MET A 191 3.90 9.57 2.85
N ARG A 192 3.44 10.70 3.42
CA ARG A 192 2.56 11.67 2.75
C ARG A 192 3.39 12.78 2.12
N SER A 193 2.84 13.49 1.12
CA SER A 193 3.58 14.54 0.43
C SER A 193 4.00 15.71 1.33
N GLU A 194 3.21 16.04 2.35
CA GLU A 194 3.52 17.10 3.30
C GLU A 194 4.63 16.73 4.31
N GLU A 195 4.90 15.44 4.51
CA GLU A 195 5.90 14.97 5.48
C GLU A 195 7.35 15.23 5.05
N ARG A 196 7.56 15.82 3.92
CA ARG A 196 8.89 16.30 3.49
C ARG A 196 9.58 17.23 4.51
N ARG A 197 8.82 17.84 5.42
CA ARG A 197 9.34 18.69 6.51
C ARG A 197 9.70 17.91 7.79
N VAL A 198 9.20 16.71 7.97
CA VAL A 198 9.31 15.91 9.21
C VAL A 198 10.62 15.11 9.29
N TRP A 199 11.36 14.96 8.18
CA TRP A 199 12.60 14.19 8.15
C TRP A 199 13.68 14.67 9.13
N LYS A 200 13.73 15.96 9.45
CA LYS A 200 14.69 16.47 10.44
C LYS A 200 14.33 16.14 11.89
N GLU A 201 13.05 15.92 12.17
CA GLU A 201 12.58 15.59 13.52
C GLU A 201 12.46 14.07 13.73
N CYS A 202 12.21 13.30 12.68
CA CYS A 202 12.09 11.84 12.77
C CYS A 202 13.42 11.16 13.11
N THR A 203 14.57 11.70 12.71
CA THR A 203 15.89 11.15 13.06
C THR A 203 16.19 11.20 14.56
N SER A 204 15.63 12.16 15.32
CA SER A 204 15.77 12.20 16.77
C SER A 204 14.77 11.27 17.48
N TRP A 205 13.58 11.09 16.92
CA TRP A 205 12.50 10.29 17.49
C TRP A 205 12.70 8.78 17.27
N CYS A 206 13.22 8.39 16.12
CA CYS A 206 13.59 7.00 15.84
C CYS A 206 14.75 6.53 16.72
N ARG A 207 15.74 7.39 16.98
CA ARG A 207 16.87 7.05 17.90
C ARG A 207 16.43 6.79 19.33
N SER A 208 15.36 7.41 19.82
CA SER A 208 14.91 7.24 21.20
C SER A 208 14.05 6.00 21.43
N ARG A 209 13.45 5.42 20.38
CA ARG A 209 12.60 4.23 20.47
C ARG A 209 13.31 2.90 20.21
N TRP A 210 14.52 2.95 19.67
CA TRP A 210 15.35 1.76 19.40
C TRP A 210 16.59 1.70 20.29
N SER A 211 16.45 2.15 21.54
CA SER A 211 17.46 1.86 22.55
C SER A 211 17.38 0.37 22.91
N PRO A 212 18.47 -0.41 22.86
CA PRO A 212 18.46 -1.83 23.20
C PRO A 212 18.26 -2.14 24.70
N TYR A 213 17.83 -1.14 25.50
CA TYR A 213 17.56 -1.25 26.93
C TYR A 213 16.14 -0.77 27.29
N HIS A 214 15.12 -1.45 26.73
CA HIS A 214 13.76 -1.50 27.30
C HIS A 214 13.13 -2.82 26.92
#